data_a5665db372a12ba05a5bad280e17e44d
#
_entry.id   a5665db372a12ba05a5bad280e17e44d
#
_cell.length_a   1.000
_cell.length_b   1.000
_cell.length_c   1.000
_cell.angle_alpha   90.00
_cell.angle_beta   90.00
_cell.angle_gamma   90.00
#
_symmetry.space_group_name_H-M   'P 1'
#
loop_
_entity.id
_entity.type
_entity.pdbx_description
1 polymer ?
#
loop_
_entity_poly.entity_id
_entity_poly.type
_entity_poly.pdbx_seq_one_letter_code
_entity_poly.pdbx_strand_id
1 'polypeptide(L)'
;VCNLACDYCYYLEKSKLYEEQPHHVMSDELLEKFIKEYIQSQTMPQVLFTWHGGETLMRPLVFYKKALELQKKYAGGRTIDNCIQTNGTLLTDEWCEFFRENNFLVGISIDGPQEFHDEYRKNKMGQPSFYKVMKGINLLKKHGVEWNAMAVVNDYNADYPLDFYRFFRDELDCHYIQFTPIVERLSNRADGLRLSSLKQKDGELASFSITPEQWGNFLCTIFDEWVLNDVGNYYIQDLDSTLANWVGQQPGICSLAKYCGHAAVMEFNGDVYACDHFVFPEYKLGNIYQKTLVEMMYSKEQETFGAMKHNSLPQQCLNCSYEFACHGECPKNRFMLSKDGEPGLNYLCKGYYQFFDHVAPYMDFMKKEYLAERAPANVMEWARERRNK
;
A
#
# COMPACT_ATOMS: atom_id res chain seq x y z
N VAL A 1 9.20 11.62 10.63
CA VAL A 1 8.64 12.98 10.78
C VAL A 1 7.81 13.32 9.54
N CYS A 2 6.67 14.04 9.71
CA CYS A 2 5.81 14.49 8.63
C CYS A 2 5.41 15.97 8.85
N ASN A 3 5.16 16.69 7.76
CA ASN A 3 4.63 18.06 7.80
C ASN A 3 3.09 18.11 7.88
N LEU A 4 2.41 16.98 7.64
CA LEU A 4 0.99 16.79 7.87
C LEU A 4 0.72 16.06 9.21
N ALA A 5 -0.54 16.05 9.63
CA ALA A 5 -1.06 15.35 10.80
C ALA A 5 -2.42 14.72 10.45
N CYS A 6 -2.41 13.79 9.46
CA CYS A 6 -3.60 13.10 9.03
C CYS A 6 -4.15 12.23 10.18
N ASP A 7 -5.46 12.31 10.45
CA ASP A 7 -6.07 11.70 11.64
C ASP A 7 -5.93 10.16 11.69
N TYR A 8 -5.90 9.51 10.56
CA TYR A 8 -5.74 8.06 10.43
C TYR A 8 -4.29 7.58 10.28
N CYS A 9 -3.29 8.48 10.32
CA CYS A 9 -1.91 8.15 9.96
C CYS A 9 -1.22 7.28 11.02
N TYR A 10 -1.01 6.01 10.74
CA TYR A 10 -0.33 5.08 11.64
C TYR A 10 1.15 5.40 11.84
N TYR A 11 1.81 6.09 10.88
CA TYR A 11 3.21 6.52 11.05
C TYR A 11 3.39 7.55 12.15
N LEU A 12 2.42 8.44 12.35
CA LEU A 12 2.47 9.43 13.44
C LEU A 12 2.43 8.75 14.80
N GLU A 13 1.62 7.72 14.93
CA GLU A 13 1.53 6.96 16.19
C GLU A 13 2.82 6.16 16.44
N LYS A 14 3.36 5.50 15.42
CA LYS A 14 4.59 4.71 15.52
C LYS A 14 5.83 5.54 15.76
N SER A 15 5.84 6.83 15.42
CA SER A 15 6.95 7.73 15.72
C SER A 15 7.24 7.86 17.23
N LYS A 16 6.25 7.55 18.07
CA LYS A 16 6.40 7.52 19.53
C LYS A 16 7.40 6.47 20.02
N LEU A 17 7.65 5.41 19.25
CA LEU A 17 8.68 4.41 19.57
C LEU A 17 10.09 5.01 19.61
N TYR A 18 10.27 6.19 19.05
CA TYR A 18 11.57 6.86 18.89
C TYR A 18 11.61 8.26 19.50
N GLU A 19 10.69 8.61 20.39
CA GLU A 19 10.60 9.98 20.99
C GLU A 19 11.88 10.40 21.72
N GLU A 20 12.61 9.45 22.30
CA GLU A 20 13.88 9.73 23.00
C GLU A 20 15.05 10.01 22.05
N GLN A 21 14.88 9.78 20.73
CA GLN A 21 15.94 10.01 19.76
C GLN A 21 15.82 11.44 19.20
N PRO A 22 16.84 12.29 19.39
CA PRO A 22 16.72 13.74 19.11
C PRO A 22 16.56 14.06 17.62
N HIS A 23 16.94 13.16 16.74
CA HIS A 23 16.89 13.37 15.29
C HIS A 23 16.39 12.12 14.58
N HIS A 24 15.17 12.19 14.02
CA HIS A 24 14.60 11.12 13.19
C HIS A 24 15.16 11.22 11.77
N VAL A 25 16.48 11.11 11.63
CA VAL A 25 17.21 11.32 10.38
C VAL A 25 18.26 10.23 10.21
N MET A 26 18.17 9.50 9.11
CA MET A 26 19.18 8.51 8.73
C MET A 26 20.52 9.21 8.49
N SER A 27 21.59 8.69 9.11
CA SER A 27 22.95 9.18 8.89
C SER A 27 23.48 8.75 7.52
N ASP A 28 24.48 9.47 7.04
CA ASP A 28 25.16 9.13 5.78
C ASP A 28 25.86 7.77 5.83
N GLU A 29 26.40 7.40 6.99
CA GLU A 29 27.01 6.10 7.22
C GLU A 29 25.98 4.96 7.11
N LEU A 30 24.83 5.15 7.76
CA LEU A 30 23.73 4.18 7.67
C LEU A 30 23.17 4.07 6.26
N LEU A 31 23.04 5.19 5.55
CA LEU A 31 22.59 5.21 4.15
C LEU A 31 23.55 4.39 3.27
N GLU A 32 24.85 4.59 3.39
CA GLU A 32 25.84 3.82 2.61
C GLU A 32 25.80 2.33 2.97
N LYS A 33 25.75 2.01 4.27
CA LYS A 33 25.65 0.62 4.74
C LYS A 33 24.40 -0.06 4.20
N PHE A 34 23.24 0.59 4.31
CA PHE A 34 21.97 0.06 3.81
C PHE A 34 22.01 -0.18 2.30
N ILE A 35 22.39 0.81 1.50
CA ILE A 35 22.43 0.69 0.04
C ILE A 35 23.36 -0.44 -0.40
N LYS A 36 24.56 -0.47 0.16
CA LYS A 36 25.54 -1.52 -0.15
C LYS A 36 24.97 -2.90 0.16
N GLU A 37 24.47 -3.09 1.38
CA GLU A 37 24.02 -4.39 1.87
C GLU A 37 22.75 -4.83 1.14
N TYR A 38 21.80 -3.91 0.89
CA TYR A 38 20.57 -4.20 0.18
C TYR A 38 20.86 -4.65 -1.27
N ILE A 39 21.69 -3.94 -2.00
CA ILE A 39 22.06 -4.35 -3.37
C ILE A 39 22.78 -5.70 -3.36
N GLN A 40 23.71 -5.92 -2.43
CA GLN A 40 24.47 -7.16 -2.34
C GLN A 40 23.62 -8.37 -1.94
N SER A 41 22.52 -8.15 -1.21
CA SER A 41 21.58 -9.21 -0.81
C SER A 41 20.66 -9.68 -1.94
N GLN A 42 20.55 -8.90 -3.04
CA GLN A 42 19.67 -9.24 -4.14
C GLN A 42 20.32 -10.20 -5.13
N THR A 43 19.53 -11.17 -5.60
CA THR A 43 19.96 -12.12 -6.66
C THR A 43 19.44 -11.75 -8.04
N MET A 44 18.44 -10.86 -8.09
CA MET A 44 17.81 -10.41 -9.34
C MET A 44 18.66 -9.34 -10.04
N PRO A 45 18.58 -9.25 -11.38
CA PRO A 45 19.30 -8.22 -12.15
C PRO A 45 18.75 -6.81 -11.94
N GLN A 46 17.53 -6.69 -11.41
CA GLN A 46 16.84 -5.42 -11.12
C GLN A 46 16.61 -5.29 -9.62
N VAL A 47 16.95 -4.14 -9.05
CA VAL A 47 16.81 -3.84 -7.62
C VAL A 47 15.98 -2.56 -7.45
N LEU A 48 14.85 -2.69 -6.76
CA LEU A 48 13.95 -1.57 -6.49
C LEU A 48 14.17 -1.02 -5.08
N PHE A 49 14.40 0.28 -4.98
CA PHE A 49 14.38 1.03 -3.73
C PHE A 49 13.06 1.75 -3.56
N THR A 50 12.39 1.52 -2.43
CA THR A 50 11.15 2.20 -2.07
C THR A 50 11.40 3.16 -0.90
N TRP A 51 11.31 4.45 -1.18
CA TRP A 51 11.48 5.50 -0.19
C TRP A 51 10.11 5.92 0.35
N HIS A 52 9.89 5.67 1.62
CA HIS A 52 8.64 6.09 2.27
C HIS A 52 8.84 6.33 3.78
N GLY A 53 7.77 6.64 4.50
CA GLY A 53 7.82 6.93 5.93
C GLY A 53 6.85 8.04 6.30
N GLY A 54 7.24 9.01 7.14
CA GLY A 54 6.41 10.19 7.43
C GLY A 54 6.18 11.02 6.16
N GLU A 55 7.04 12.00 5.89
CA GLU A 55 7.10 12.68 4.59
C GLU A 55 8.53 12.64 4.06
N THR A 56 8.70 11.97 2.94
CA THR A 56 10.01 11.71 2.34
C THR A 56 10.70 12.97 1.85
N LEU A 57 9.94 13.95 1.32
CA LEU A 57 10.49 15.21 0.81
C LEU A 57 10.89 16.19 1.92
N MET A 58 10.70 15.86 3.19
CA MET A 58 11.35 16.58 4.30
C MET A 58 12.85 16.30 4.39
N ARG A 59 13.33 15.21 3.76
CA ARG A 59 14.76 15.02 3.52
C ARG A 59 15.18 15.92 2.37
N PRO A 60 16.30 16.64 2.49
CA PRO A 60 16.75 17.54 1.41
C PRO A 60 17.20 16.73 0.18
N LEU A 61 17.11 17.35 -0.99
CA LEU A 61 17.45 16.72 -2.28
C LEU A 61 18.88 16.16 -2.32
N VAL A 62 19.82 16.77 -1.59
CA VAL A 62 21.21 16.29 -1.49
C VAL A 62 21.30 14.88 -0.91
N PHE A 63 20.39 14.47 -0.04
CA PHE A 63 20.32 13.11 0.48
C PHE A 63 20.06 12.10 -0.64
N TYR A 64 19.09 12.39 -1.52
CA TYR A 64 18.74 11.50 -2.63
C TYR A 64 19.80 11.50 -3.72
N LYS A 65 20.45 12.64 -4.00
CA LYS A 65 21.63 12.70 -4.89
C LYS A 65 22.73 11.78 -4.38
N LYS A 66 23.02 11.82 -3.08
CA LYS A 66 24.00 10.91 -2.44
C LYS A 66 23.55 9.45 -2.51
N ALA A 67 22.26 9.17 -2.30
CA ALA A 67 21.74 7.80 -2.43
C ALA A 67 21.98 7.25 -3.85
N LEU A 68 21.73 8.02 -4.90
CA LEU A 68 21.98 7.63 -6.29
C LEU A 68 23.47 7.39 -6.58
N GLU A 69 24.36 8.23 -6.05
CA GLU A 69 25.80 8.02 -6.16
C GLU A 69 26.23 6.70 -5.52
N LEU A 70 25.71 6.39 -4.34
CA LEU A 70 25.97 5.13 -3.64
C LEU A 70 25.37 3.92 -4.37
N GLN A 71 24.13 4.04 -4.86
CA GLN A 71 23.51 3.02 -5.69
C GLN A 71 24.36 2.71 -6.92
N LYS A 72 24.81 3.73 -7.65
CA LYS A 72 25.72 3.58 -8.80
C LYS A 72 27.04 2.91 -8.40
N LYS A 73 27.63 3.31 -7.27
CA LYS A 73 28.87 2.73 -6.73
C LYS A 73 28.77 1.23 -6.47
N TYR A 74 27.60 0.77 -5.95
CA TYR A 74 27.42 -0.60 -5.51
C TYR A 74 26.56 -1.46 -6.47
N ALA A 75 26.06 -0.92 -7.58
CA ALA A 75 25.13 -1.60 -8.51
C ALA A 75 25.65 -2.95 -9.01
N GLY A 76 26.97 -3.08 -9.26
CA GLY A 76 27.57 -4.35 -9.69
C GLY A 76 26.97 -4.90 -11.00
N GLY A 77 26.57 -4.01 -11.92
CA GLY A 77 25.94 -4.36 -13.19
C GLY A 77 24.41 -4.57 -13.12
N ARG A 78 23.79 -4.38 -11.97
CA ARG A 78 22.31 -4.42 -11.82
C ARG A 78 21.67 -3.10 -12.23
N THR A 79 20.44 -3.18 -12.71
CA THR A 79 19.57 -2.02 -12.87
C THR A 79 19.00 -1.62 -11.51
N ILE A 80 19.08 -0.33 -11.17
CA ILE A 80 18.54 0.20 -9.92
C ILE A 80 17.38 1.11 -10.23
N ASP A 81 16.21 0.77 -9.70
CA ASP A 81 15.01 1.59 -9.80
C ASP A 81 14.68 2.21 -8.45
N ASN A 82 14.05 3.37 -8.50
CA ASN A 82 13.63 4.09 -7.31
C ASN A 82 12.17 4.48 -7.41
N CYS A 83 11.40 4.21 -6.37
CA CYS A 83 10.09 4.80 -6.17
C CYS A 83 10.04 5.54 -4.83
N ILE A 84 9.22 6.58 -4.77
CA ILE A 84 9.09 7.43 -3.60
C ILE A 84 7.63 7.72 -3.32
N GLN A 85 7.21 7.49 -2.07
CA GLN A 85 5.87 7.84 -1.63
C GLN A 85 5.89 9.19 -0.91
N THR A 86 5.02 10.11 -1.33
CA THR A 86 4.94 11.45 -0.75
C THR A 86 3.48 11.93 -0.64
N ASN A 87 3.24 12.85 0.29
CA ASN A 87 1.97 13.57 0.35
C ASN A 87 1.88 14.71 -0.70
N GLY A 88 2.92 14.91 -1.50
CA GLY A 88 2.94 15.86 -2.63
C GLY A 88 3.02 17.34 -2.27
N THR A 89 2.85 17.71 -1.00
CA THR A 89 2.73 19.13 -0.59
C THR A 89 4.05 19.91 -0.65
N LEU A 90 5.19 19.22 -0.73
CA LEU A 90 6.54 19.82 -0.76
C LEU A 90 7.19 19.74 -2.15
N LEU A 91 6.49 19.26 -3.17
CA LEU A 91 6.98 19.20 -4.52
C LEU A 91 7.29 20.60 -5.09
N THR A 92 8.42 20.71 -5.77
CA THR A 92 8.90 21.92 -6.47
C THR A 92 9.37 21.54 -7.87
N ASP A 93 9.63 22.53 -8.73
CA ASP A 93 10.22 22.28 -10.04
C ASP A 93 11.55 21.51 -9.93
N GLU A 94 12.42 21.86 -8.95
CA GLU A 94 13.70 21.19 -8.73
C GLU A 94 13.51 19.69 -8.37
N TRP A 95 12.51 19.35 -7.54
CA TRP A 95 12.18 17.97 -7.24
C TRP A 95 11.70 17.19 -8.47
N CYS A 96 10.83 17.80 -9.26
CA CYS A 96 10.28 17.16 -10.45
C CYS A 96 11.35 16.95 -11.54
N GLU A 97 12.25 17.91 -11.73
CA GLU A 97 13.42 17.77 -12.62
C GLU A 97 14.30 16.60 -12.18
N PHE A 98 14.62 16.54 -10.89
CA PHE A 98 15.41 15.44 -10.33
C PHE A 98 14.73 14.07 -10.53
N PHE A 99 13.43 13.97 -10.28
CA PHE A 99 12.70 12.71 -10.46
C PHE A 99 12.66 12.26 -11.91
N ARG A 100 12.39 13.18 -12.84
CA ARG A 100 12.39 12.87 -14.27
C ARG A 100 13.77 12.43 -14.76
N GLU A 101 14.83 13.15 -14.39
CA GLU A 101 16.21 12.86 -14.83
C GLU A 101 16.72 11.50 -14.31
N ASN A 102 16.19 11.04 -13.19
CA ASN A 102 16.61 9.80 -12.54
C ASN A 102 15.54 8.71 -12.58
N ASN A 103 14.49 8.86 -13.42
CA ASN A 103 13.42 7.88 -13.64
C ASN A 103 12.75 7.38 -12.33
N PHE A 104 12.48 8.28 -11.40
CA PHE A 104 11.70 7.93 -10.20
C PHE A 104 10.24 7.71 -10.54
N LEU A 105 9.64 6.66 -9.99
CA LEU A 105 8.20 6.56 -9.89
C LEU A 105 7.73 7.25 -8.61
N VAL A 106 6.82 8.20 -8.73
CA VAL A 106 6.33 9.01 -7.61
C VAL A 106 4.91 8.58 -7.21
N GLY A 107 4.77 7.97 -6.04
CA GLY A 107 3.47 7.70 -5.44
C GLY A 107 2.93 8.94 -4.72
N ILE A 108 1.75 9.40 -5.09
CA ILE A 108 1.09 10.56 -4.47
C ILE A 108 -0.05 10.10 -3.60
N SER A 109 -0.02 10.55 -2.34
CA SER A 109 -1.12 10.31 -1.41
C SER A 109 -2.23 11.35 -1.59
N ILE A 110 -3.37 10.94 -2.18
CA ILE A 110 -4.54 11.80 -2.38
C ILE A 110 -5.82 10.97 -2.25
N ASP A 111 -6.78 11.42 -1.44
CA ASP A 111 -7.97 10.64 -1.05
C ASP A 111 -9.25 11.10 -1.78
N GLY A 112 -9.14 11.36 -3.09
CA GLY A 112 -10.27 11.78 -3.91
C GLY A 112 -10.43 13.31 -4.01
N PRO A 113 -11.63 13.82 -4.33
CA PRO A 113 -11.97 15.23 -4.38
C PRO A 113 -11.62 15.99 -3.10
N GLN A 114 -11.56 17.32 -3.18
CA GLN A 114 -11.16 18.18 -2.05
C GLN A 114 -11.91 17.86 -0.75
N GLU A 115 -13.20 17.67 -0.82
CA GLU A 115 -14.07 17.39 0.34
C GLU A 115 -13.63 16.12 1.06
N PHE A 116 -13.35 15.05 0.32
CA PHE A 116 -12.92 13.77 0.89
C PHE A 116 -11.50 13.83 1.41
N HIS A 117 -10.60 14.47 0.65
CA HIS A 117 -9.21 14.60 1.04
C HIS A 117 -9.02 15.42 2.32
N ASP A 118 -9.67 16.57 2.39
CA ASP A 118 -9.48 17.52 3.48
C ASP A 118 -10.21 17.13 4.77
N GLU A 119 -11.06 16.08 4.75
CA GLU A 119 -11.69 15.55 5.97
C GLU A 119 -10.62 15.04 6.94
N TYR A 120 -9.64 14.27 6.46
CA TYR A 120 -8.63 13.63 7.31
C TYR A 120 -7.19 14.09 7.04
N ARG A 121 -6.87 14.58 5.83
CA ARG A 121 -5.50 15.00 5.49
C ARG A 121 -5.27 16.47 5.76
N LYS A 122 -4.98 16.76 7.01
CA LYS A 122 -4.74 18.13 7.52
C LYS A 122 -3.28 18.32 7.91
N ASN A 123 -2.83 19.57 7.92
CA ASN A 123 -1.53 19.90 8.48
C ASN A 123 -1.60 19.96 10.03
N LYS A 124 -0.45 20.17 10.69
CA LYS A 124 -0.34 20.24 12.15
C LYS A 124 -1.16 21.37 12.79
N MET A 125 -1.66 22.32 12.03
CA MET A 125 -2.55 23.42 12.47
C MET A 125 -4.02 23.15 12.13
N GLY A 126 -4.36 21.92 11.70
CA GLY A 126 -5.72 21.54 11.30
C GLY A 126 -6.18 22.12 9.94
N GLN A 127 -5.27 22.69 9.15
CA GLN A 127 -5.63 23.29 7.86
C GLN A 127 -5.63 22.24 6.74
N PRO A 128 -6.51 22.40 5.73
CA PRO A 128 -6.61 21.51 4.58
C PRO A 128 -5.32 21.45 3.76
N SER A 129 -5.09 20.33 3.08
CA SER A 129 -3.87 20.11 2.29
C SER A 129 -4.12 19.92 0.79
N PHE A 130 -5.36 19.72 0.34
CA PHE A 130 -5.73 19.38 -1.04
C PHE A 130 -5.07 20.28 -2.10
N TYR A 131 -5.20 21.60 -1.98
CA TYR A 131 -4.63 22.52 -2.97
C TYR A 131 -3.11 22.42 -3.09
N LYS A 132 -2.40 22.10 -2.01
CA LYS A 132 -0.95 21.89 -2.05
C LYS A 132 -0.61 20.59 -2.77
N VAL A 133 -1.37 19.52 -2.56
CA VAL A 133 -1.21 18.26 -3.26
C VAL A 133 -1.47 18.43 -4.75
N MET A 134 -2.58 19.09 -5.12
CA MET A 134 -2.92 19.38 -6.51
C MET A 134 -1.84 20.21 -7.23
N LYS A 135 -1.25 21.19 -6.52
CA LYS A 135 -0.10 21.91 -7.05
C LYS A 135 1.08 20.97 -7.33
N GLY A 136 1.35 20.04 -6.41
CA GLY A 136 2.39 19.01 -6.59
C GLY A 136 2.13 18.12 -7.80
N ILE A 137 0.89 17.60 -7.95
CA ILE A 137 0.49 16.79 -9.10
C ILE A 137 0.66 17.56 -10.41
N ASN A 138 0.25 18.82 -10.46
CA ASN A 138 0.42 19.65 -11.64
C ASN A 138 1.90 19.88 -12.01
N LEU A 139 2.79 19.95 -11.01
CA LEU A 139 4.24 20.01 -11.25
C LEU A 139 4.77 18.68 -11.84
N LEU A 140 4.35 17.52 -11.30
CA LEU A 140 4.72 16.21 -11.87
C LEU A 140 4.29 16.10 -13.33
N LYS A 141 3.03 16.47 -13.64
CA LYS A 141 2.51 16.48 -15.02
C LYS A 141 3.30 17.43 -15.92
N LYS A 142 3.56 18.66 -15.45
CA LYS A 142 4.35 19.66 -16.18
C LYS A 142 5.73 19.15 -16.59
N HIS A 143 6.40 18.42 -15.71
CA HIS A 143 7.75 17.89 -15.93
C HIS A 143 7.77 16.50 -16.57
N GLY A 144 6.62 15.86 -16.81
CA GLY A 144 6.52 14.52 -17.37
C GLY A 144 7.11 13.44 -16.44
N VAL A 145 6.92 13.58 -15.13
CA VAL A 145 7.34 12.60 -14.14
C VAL A 145 6.31 11.47 -14.07
N GLU A 146 6.76 10.22 -14.09
CA GLU A 146 5.90 9.05 -13.86
C GLU A 146 5.35 9.05 -12.43
N TRP A 147 4.04 8.93 -12.30
CA TRP A 147 3.39 8.95 -11.00
C TRP A 147 2.16 8.06 -10.92
N ASN A 148 1.82 7.63 -9.71
CA ASN A 148 0.59 6.93 -9.38
C ASN A 148 -0.11 7.57 -8.18
N ALA A 149 -1.39 7.27 -8.00
CA ALA A 149 -2.15 7.70 -6.84
C ALA A 149 -2.32 6.56 -5.84
N MET A 150 -2.05 6.86 -4.56
CA MET A 150 -2.45 6.03 -3.43
C MET A 150 -3.52 6.76 -2.63
N ALA A 151 -4.70 6.15 -2.52
CA ALA A 151 -5.85 6.74 -1.89
C ALA A 151 -6.36 5.88 -0.74
N VAL A 152 -6.54 6.51 0.42
CA VAL A 152 -7.16 5.85 1.59
C VAL A 152 -8.68 5.93 1.46
N VAL A 153 -9.32 4.75 1.53
CA VAL A 153 -10.78 4.64 1.60
C VAL A 153 -11.17 4.48 3.06
N ASN A 154 -12.00 5.41 3.52
CA ASN A 154 -12.40 5.58 4.92
C ASN A 154 -13.92 5.66 5.05
N ASP A 155 -14.45 5.81 6.28
CA ASP A 155 -15.86 5.89 6.58
C ASP A 155 -16.60 7.02 5.84
N TYR A 156 -15.90 8.13 5.55
CA TYR A 156 -16.49 9.31 4.92
C TYR A 156 -16.57 9.22 3.39
N ASN A 157 -15.52 8.78 2.71
CA ASN A 157 -15.46 8.74 1.24
C ASN A 157 -15.98 7.43 0.64
N ALA A 158 -16.09 6.35 1.41
CA ALA A 158 -16.49 5.04 0.93
C ALA A 158 -17.93 4.98 0.36
N ASP A 159 -18.81 5.89 0.77
CA ASP A 159 -20.20 5.96 0.31
C ASP A 159 -20.35 6.69 -1.04
N TYR A 160 -19.23 7.21 -1.60
CA TYR A 160 -19.21 7.97 -2.86
C TYR A 160 -18.23 7.36 -3.89
N PRO A 161 -18.35 6.05 -4.21
CA PRO A 161 -17.34 5.34 -5.03
C PRO A 161 -17.17 5.91 -6.43
N LEU A 162 -18.25 6.37 -7.09
CA LEU A 162 -18.16 6.91 -8.45
C LEU A 162 -17.54 8.31 -8.47
N ASP A 163 -17.90 9.18 -7.53
CA ASP A 163 -17.28 10.51 -7.42
C ASP A 163 -15.78 10.37 -7.12
N PHE A 164 -15.45 9.40 -6.25
CA PHE A 164 -14.09 9.07 -5.90
C PHE A 164 -13.30 8.58 -7.12
N TYR A 165 -13.80 7.57 -7.85
CA TYR A 165 -13.11 6.98 -9.00
C TYR A 165 -13.00 7.96 -10.18
N ARG A 166 -14.11 8.66 -10.50
CA ARG A 166 -14.16 9.62 -11.61
C ARG A 166 -13.21 10.80 -11.40
N PHE A 167 -12.99 11.22 -10.16
CA PHE A 167 -11.97 12.22 -9.86
C PHE A 167 -10.58 11.80 -10.35
N PHE A 168 -10.17 10.56 -10.09
CA PHE A 168 -8.88 10.06 -10.56
C PHE A 168 -8.83 9.91 -12.07
N ARG A 169 -9.89 9.39 -12.67
CA ARG A 169 -9.99 9.16 -14.11
C ARG A 169 -10.16 10.47 -14.88
N ASP A 170 -11.18 11.24 -14.57
CA ASP A 170 -11.66 12.34 -15.43
C ASP A 170 -10.95 13.67 -15.12
N GLU A 171 -10.62 13.94 -13.84
CA GLU A 171 -9.97 15.21 -13.44
C GLU A 171 -8.45 15.07 -13.39
N LEU A 172 -7.95 13.96 -12.83
CA LEU A 172 -6.52 13.75 -12.69
C LEU A 172 -5.89 13.02 -13.88
N ASP A 173 -6.65 12.35 -14.73
CA ASP A 173 -6.12 11.46 -15.77
C ASP A 173 -5.02 10.54 -15.21
N CYS A 174 -5.31 9.95 -14.03
CA CYS A 174 -4.39 9.11 -13.31
C CYS A 174 -4.60 7.63 -13.69
N HIS A 175 -3.70 7.10 -14.49
CA HIS A 175 -3.85 5.74 -15.03
C HIS A 175 -3.57 4.63 -14.01
N TYR A 176 -2.86 4.90 -12.91
CA TYR A 176 -2.48 3.90 -11.91
C TYR A 176 -2.95 4.31 -10.52
N ILE A 177 -3.91 3.58 -9.99
CA ILE A 177 -4.60 3.91 -8.75
C ILE A 177 -4.52 2.73 -7.78
N GLN A 178 -4.14 3.00 -6.54
CA GLN A 178 -4.20 2.04 -5.44
C GLN A 178 -5.19 2.53 -4.40
N PHE A 179 -6.17 1.70 -4.06
CA PHE A 179 -7.07 1.92 -2.94
C PHE A 179 -6.55 1.20 -1.69
N THR A 180 -6.65 1.85 -0.56
CA THR A 180 -6.24 1.27 0.73
C THR A 180 -7.39 1.43 1.72
N PRO A 181 -8.14 0.35 2.02
CA PRO A 181 -9.19 0.42 3.02
C PRO A 181 -8.58 0.64 4.39
N ILE A 182 -8.97 1.70 5.10
CA ILE A 182 -8.45 1.94 6.44
C ILE A 182 -9.27 1.19 7.48
N VAL A 183 -8.59 0.35 8.25
CA VAL A 183 -9.14 -0.36 9.40
C VAL A 183 -8.12 -0.27 10.52
N GLU A 184 -8.40 0.49 11.56
CA GLU A 184 -7.51 0.64 12.70
C GLU A 184 -8.23 0.29 14.01
N ARG A 185 -7.55 -0.43 14.87
CA ARG A 185 -8.01 -0.67 16.24
C ARG A 185 -7.14 0.11 17.22
N LEU A 186 -7.78 0.76 18.15
CA LEU A 186 -7.13 1.58 19.18
C LEU A 186 -7.21 0.84 20.52
N SER A 187 -6.10 0.76 21.23
CA SER A 187 -6.03 0.16 22.58
C SER A 187 -5.08 0.97 23.48
N ASN A 188 -5.21 0.78 24.77
CA ASN A 188 -4.28 1.35 25.75
C ASN A 188 -3.11 0.39 25.96
N ARG A 189 -2.02 0.61 25.25
CA ARG A 189 -0.81 -0.21 25.35
C ARG A 189 0.13 0.32 26.44
N ALA A 190 0.88 -0.61 27.04
CA ALA A 190 1.89 -0.26 28.04
C ALA A 190 3.10 0.54 27.49
N ASP A 191 3.35 0.42 26.17
CA ASP A 191 4.39 1.15 25.44
C ASP A 191 3.95 2.56 24.99
N GLY A 192 2.76 3.00 25.38
CA GLY A 192 2.21 4.32 25.04
C GLY A 192 1.61 4.44 23.63
N LEU A 193 1.71 3.40 22.79
CA LEU A 193 1.06 3.37 21.51
C LEU A 193 -0.45 3.15 21.67
N ARG A 194 -1.25 3.79 20.80
CA ARG A 194 -2.69 3.57 20.77
C ARG A 194 -3.11 2.52 19.74
N LEU A 195 -2.30 2.26 18.71
CA LEU A 195 -2.61 1.25 17.70
C LEU A 195 -2.44 -0.16 18.29
N SER A 196 -3.46 -1.00 18.09
CA SER A 196 -3.40 -2.41 18.48
C SER A 196 -2.56 -3.22 17.51
N SER A 197 -1.67 -4.06 18.02
CA SER A 197 -1.03 -5.13 17.22
C SER A 197 -1.87 -6.40 17.22
N LEU A 198 -1.47 -7.41 16.44
CA LEU A 198 -2.16 -8.71 16.43
C LEU A 198 -2.14 -9.43 17.79
N LYS A 199 -1.19 -9.10 18.65
CA LYS A 199 -1.07 -9.69 19.99
C LYS A 199 -2.06 -9.10 21.00
N GLN A 200 -2.62 -7.91 20.72
CA GLN A 200 -3.68 -7.33 21.54
C GLN A 200 -5.04 -7.88 21.12
N LYS A 201 -5.75 -8.46 22.08
CA LYS A 201 -7.12 -8.97 21.89
C LYS A 201 -8.15 -7.87 22.06
N ASP A 202 -7.87 -6.89 22.91
CA ASP A 202 -8.65 -5.69 23.14
C ASP A 202 -8.34 -4.61 22.10
N GLY A 203 -9.25 -3.69 21.93
CA GLY A 203 -9.12 -2.55 21.05
C GLY A 203 -10.45 -2.22 20.38
N GLU A 204 -10.77 -0.94 20.38
CA GLU A 204 -11.95 -0.40 19.72
C GLU A 204 -11.62 0.02 18.30
N LEU A 205 -12.57 -0.18 17.39
CA LEU A 205 -12.42 0.25 16.01
C LEU A 205 -12.41 1.80 15.97
N ALA A 206 -11.43 2.38 15.30
CA ALA A 206 -11.36 3.83 15.11
C ALA A 206 -12.53 4.30 14.24
N SER A 207 -13.09 5.48 14.54
CA SER A 207 -14.30 6.01 13.87
C SER A 207 -14.12 6.21 12.37
N PHE A 208 -12.91 6.50 11.93
CA PHE A 208 -12.57 6.65 10.50
C PHE A 208 -12.43 5.32 9.74
N SER A 209 -12.56 4.18 10.42
CA SER A 209 -12.42 2.87 9.77
C SER A 209 -13.64 2.56 8.91
N ILE A 210 -13.36 2.06 7.70
CA ILE A 210 -14.39 1.62 6.76
C ILE A 210 -15.10 0.36 7.27
N THR A 211 -16.39 0.23 7.00
CA THR A 211 -17.14 -1.01 7.29
C THR A 211 -16.98 -2.05 6.18
N PRO A 212 -17.22 -3.34 6.47
CA PRO A 212 -17.22 -4.38 5.44
C PRO A 212 -18.21 -4.12 4.30
N GLU A 213 -19.39 -3.61 4.62
CA GLU A 213 -20.44 -3.28 3.65
C GLU A 213 -20.02 -2.12 2.75
N GLN A 214 -19.46 -1.06 3.31
CA GLN A 214 -18.92 0.06 2.54
C GLN A 214 -17.83 -0.41 1.57
N TRP A 215 -16.88 -1.24 2.05
CA TRP A 215 -15.80 -1.74 1.19
C TRP A 215 -16.31 -2.59 0.04
N GLY A 216 -17.23 -3.52 0.30
CA GLY A 216 -17.83 -4.35 -0.74
C GLY A 216 -18.57 -3.52 -1.79
N ASN A 217 -19.42 -2.57 -1.34
CA ASN A 217 -20.14 -1.68 -2.24
C ASN A 217 -19.22 -0.76 -3.02
N PHE A 218 -18.17 -0.22 -2.39
CA PHE A 218 -17.16 0.62 -3.04
C PHE A 218 -16.48 -0.10 -4.19
N LEU A 219 -15.96 -1.29 -3.95
CA LEU A 219 -15.27 -2.07 -4.97
C LEU A 219 -16.21 -2.53 -6.10
N CYS A 220 -17.41 -3.02 -5.77
CA CYS A 220 -18.39 -3.46 -6.78
C CYS A 220 -18.83 -2.30 -7.68
N THR A 221 -19.11 -1.14 -7.11
CA THR A 221 -19.59 0.02 -7.87
C THR A 221 -18.51 0.56 -8.81
N ILE A 222 -17.26 0.63 -8.35
CA ILE A 222 -16.14 1.04 -9.21
C ILE A 222 -15.89 0.00 -10.29
N PHE A 223 -15.95 -1.29 -9.95
CA PHE A 223 -15.79 -2.36 -10.93
C PHE A 223 -16.82 -2.28 -12.05
N ASP A 224 -18.08 -2.00 -11.73
CA ASP A 224 -19.15 -1.88 -12.71
C ASP A 224 -18.95 -0.74 -13.72
N GLU A 225 -18.34 0.36 -13.29
CA GLU A 225 -17.94 1.45 -14.17
C GLU A 225 -16.70 1.07 -14.99
N TRP A 226 -15.68 0.55 -14.33
CA TRP A 226 -14.39 0.21 -14.91
C TRP A 226 -14.49 -0.92 -15.96
N VAL A 227 -15.26 -1.98 -15.67
CA VAL A 227 -15.39 -3.13 -16.55
C VAL A 227 -16.10 -2.81 -17.86
N LEU A 228 -16.87 -1.72 -17.92
CA LEU A 228 -17.55 -1.26 -19.12
C LEU A 228 -16.70 -0.34 -19.98
N ASN A 229 -15.73 0.37 -19.42
CA ASN A 229 -15.12 1.51 -20.10
C ASN A 229 -13.60 1.54 -20.07
N ASP A 230 -12.98 1.01 -19.01
CA ASP A 230 -11.64 1.45 -18.60
C ASP A 230 -10.59 0.33 -18.57
N VAL A 231 -10.98 -0.94 -18.83
CA VAL A 231 -10.07 -2.10 -18.80
C VAL A 231 -8.94 -1.92 -19.81
N GLY A 232 -7.70 -1.95 -19.31
CA GLY A 232 -6.50 -1.75 -20.11
C GLY A 232 -6.09 -0.28 -20.33
N ASN A 233 -6.91 0.68 -19.86
CA ASN A 233 -6.58 2.10 -19.89
C ASN A 233 -6.30 2.66 -18.49
N TYR A 234 -7.10 2.27 -17.51
CA TYR A 234 -6.93 2.63 -16.11
C TYR A 234 -6.71 1.38 -15.28
N TYR A 235 -5.63 1.38 -14.52
CA TYR A 235 -5.16 0.24 -13.72
C TYR A 235 -5.49 0.51 -12.26
N ILE A 236 -6.42 -0.27 -11.72
CA ILE A 236 -6.78 -0.24 -10.30
C ILE A 236 -6.16 -1.47 -9.66
N GLN A 237 -5.21 -1.26 -8.76
CA GLN A 237 -4.35 -2.32 -8.24
C GLN A 237 -5.13 -3.48 -7.61
N ASP A 238 -6.26 -3.20 -6.94
CA ASP A 238 -7.14 -4.24 -6.38
C ASP A 238 -7.78 -5.11 -7.46
N LEU A 239 -8.22 -4.51 -8.57
CA LEU A 239 -8.87 -5.21 -9.67
C LEU A 239 -7.87 -6.04 -10.46
N ASP A 240 -6.71 -5.45 -10.78
CA ASP A 240 -5.63 -6.13 -11.50
C ASP A 240 -5.05 -7.29 -10.68
N SER A 241 -4.87 -7.10 -9.36
CA SER A 241 -4.42 -8.16 -8.46
C SER A 241 -5.45 -9.29 -8.32
N THR A 242 -6.74 -8.95 -8.37
CA THR A 242 -7.81 -9.94 -8.40
C THR A 242 -7.72 -10.77 -9.68
N LEU A 243 -7.56 -10.15 -10.85
CA LEU A 243 -7.37 -10.88 -12.11
C LEU A 243 -6.10 -11.74 -12.08
N ALA A 244 -4.99 -11.22 -11.54
CA ALA A 244 -3.75 -11.98 -11.39
C ALA A 244 -3.99 -13.29 -10.61
N ASN A 245 -4.70 -13.23 -9.47
CA ASN A 245 -5.07 -14.43 -8.72
C ASN A 245 -5.98 -15.38 -9.52
N TRP A 246 -6.94 -14.84 -10.28
CA TRP A 246 -7.83 -15.64 -11.14
C TRP A 246 -7.07 -16.43 -12.20
N VAL A 247 -6.02 -15.86 -12.77
CA VAL A 247 -5.17 -16.53 -13.77
C VAL A 247 -3.99 -17.30 -13.16
N GLY A 248 -3.87 -17.35 -11.81
CA GLY A 248 -2.82 -18.07 -11.11
C GLY A 248 -1.47 -17.40 -11.12
N GLN A 249 -1.45 -16.07 -11.31
CA GLN A 249 -0.25 -15.25 -11.23
C GLN A 249 -0.10 -14.59 -9.86
N GLN A 250 1.11 -14.11 -9.55
CA GLN A 250 1.38 -13.35 -8.32
C GLN A 250 0.62 -12.02 -8.35
N PRO A 251 -0.20 -11.70 -7.35
CA PRO A 251 -0.88 -10.41 -7.28
C PRO A 251 0.09 -9.26 -7.01
N GLY A 252 -0.24 -8.08 -7.53
CA GLY A 252 0.57 -6.87 -7.35
C GLY A 252 0.55 -6.30 -5.93
N ILE A 253 -0.40 -6.72 -5.07
CA ILE A 253 -0.52 -6.29 -3.67
C ILE A 253 -0.36 -7.46 -2.71
N CYS A 254 0.38 -7.22 -1.62
CA CYS A 254 0.65 -8.25 -0.62
C CYS A 254 -0.60 -8.68 0.16
N SER A 255 -1.63 -7.81 0.26
CA SER A 255 -2.89 -8.14 0.93
C SER A 255 -3.60 -9.32 0.27
N LEU A 256 -3.56 -9.43 -1.05
CA LEU A 256 -4.15 -10.53 -1.82
C LEU A 256 -3.15 -11.68 -2.13
N ALA A 257 -1.91 -11.61 -1.66
CA ALA A 257 -0.95 -12.71 -1.79
C ALA A 257 -1.14 -13.77 -0.70
N LYS A 258 -0.80 -15.02 -0.99
CA LYS A 258 -0.95 -16.16 -0.07
C LYS A 258 -0.10 -16.04 1.20
N TYR A 259 1.09 -15.48 1.08
CA TYR A 259 2.04 -15.29 2.18
C TYR A 259 2.46 -13.83 2.26
N CYS A 260 2.80 -13.34 3.46
CA CYS A 260 3.55 -12.11 3.57
C CYS A 260 4.99 -12.38 3.10
N GLY A 261 5.45 -11.58 2.13
CA GLY A 261 6.79 -11.75 1.56
C GLY A 261 7.89 -11.10 2.41
N HIS A 262 9.00 -10.78 1.73
CA HIS A 262 10.14 -10.07 2.31
C HIS A 262 9.99 -8.55 2.18
N ALA A 263 8.83 -8.02 2.57
CA ALA A 263 8.52 -6.59 2.51
C ALA A 263 8.83 -5.88 3.84
N ALA A 264 10.04 -6.10 4.34
CA ALA A 264 10.51 -5.47 5.55
C ALA A 264 10.65 -3.95 5.39
N VAL A 265 10.60 -3.24 6.50
CA VAL A 265 10.88 -1.81 6.57
C VAL A 265 12.06 -1.55 7.49
N MET A 266 12.94 -0.64 7.09
CA MET A 266 14.04 -0.18 7.91
C MET A 266 13.80 1.28 8.35
N GLU A 267 13.89 1.51 9.64
CA GLU A 267 13.78 2.82 10.25
C GLU A 267 15.10 3.63 10.15
N PHE A 268 15.02 4.91 10.37
CA PHE A 268 16.13 5.87 10.25
C PHE A 268 17.35 5.55 11.12
N ASN A 269 17.21 4.74 12.17
CA ASN A 269 18.29 4.31 13.08
C ASN A 269 18.84 2.90 12.73
N GLY A 270 18.38 2.29 11.65
CA GLY A 270 18.79 0.96 11.21
C GLY A 270 18.01 -0.20 11.81
N ASP A 271 16.98 0.06 12.59
CA ASP A 271 16.06 -0.97 13.06
C ASP A 271 15.22 -1.52 11.91
N VAL A 272 15.11 -2.84 11.80
CA VAL A 272 14.38 -3.54 10.74
C VAL A 272 13.20 -4.27 11.34
N TYR A 273 12.03 -4.08 10.73
CA TYR A 273 10.78 -4.71 11.12
C TYR A 273 10.22 -5.58 9.99
N ALA A 274 9.41 -6.56 10.36
CA ALA A 274 8.85 -7.54 9.45
C ALA A 274 8.00 -6.94 8.31
N CYS A 275 7.32 -5.82 8.56
CA CYS A 275 6.47 -5.09 7.62
C CYS A 275 6.23 -3.67 8.14
N ASP A 276 5.93 -2.72 7.26
CA ASP A 276 5.63 -1.32 7.61
C ASP A 276 4.35 -1.18 8.45
N HIS A 277 3.34 -2.02 8.23
CA HIS A 277 2.16 -2.10 9.10
C HIS A 277 2.49 -2.67 10.50
N PHE A 278 3.57 -3.41 10.65
CA PHE A 278 3.97 -4.09 11.88
C PHE A 278 5.24 -3.50 12.51
N VAL A 279 5.39 -2.17 12.45
CA VAL A 279 6.42 -1.47 13.24
C VAL A 279 5.96 -1.41 14.69
N PHE A 280 6.16 -2.52 15.39
CA PHE A 280 5.94 -2.70 16.81
C PHE A 280 7.12 -3.48 17.41
N PRO A 281 7.49 -3.28 18.69
CA PRO A 281 8.63 -3.96 19.29
C PRO A 281 8.65 -5.47 19.09
N GLU A 282 7.47 -6.11 19.11
CA GLU A 282 7.30 -7.55 18.96
C GLU A 282 7.51 -8.10 17.53
N TYR A 283 7.65 -7.24 16.53
CA TYR A 283 7.93 -7.60 15.12
C TYR A 283 9.26 -7.02 14.63
N LYS A 284 10.10 -6.54 15.55
CA LYS A 284 11.46 -6.11 15.23
C LYS A 284 12.34 -7.31 14.97
N LEU A 285 12.96 -7.37 13.78
CA LEU A 285 13.86 -8.44 13.37
C LEU A 285 15.30 -8.24 13.86
N GLY A 286 15.70 -6.99 14.02
CA GLY A 286 17.02 -6.61 14.47
C GLY A 286 17.40 -5.20 14.08
N ASN A 287 18.72 -4.94 14.08
CA ASN A 287 19.31 -3.70 13.62
C ASN A 287 20.44 -4.00 12.66
N ILE A 288 20.54 -3.26 11.55
CA ILE A 288 21.51 -3.50 10.46
C ILE A 288 22.99 -3.40 10.90
N TYR A 289 23.27 -2.76 12.04
CA TYR A 289 24.61 -2.74 12.62
C TYR A 289 24.98 -4.04 13.39
N GLN A 290 23.97 -4.87 13.69
CA GLN A 290 24.14 -6.09 14.48
C GLN A 290 23.94 -7.37 13.67
N LYS A 291 23.04 -7.33 12.69
CA LYS A 291 22.71 -8.45 11.80
C LYS A 291 22.62 -7.95 10.36
N THR A 292 22.98 -8.77 9.41
CA THR A 292 22.80 -8.47 7.99
C THR A 292 21.32 -8.50 7.59
N LEU A 293 20.97 -7.80 6.52
CA LEU A 293 19.61 -7.87 5.96
C LEU A 293 19.22 -9.30 5.59
N VAL A 294 20.15 -10.10 5.06
CA VAL A 294 19.92 -11.51 4.72
C VAL A 294 19.59 -12.33 5.97
N GLU A 295 20.37 -12.19 7.05
CA GLU A 295 20.09 -12.89 8.31
C GLU A 295 18.72 -12.53 8.87
N MET A 296 18.31 -11.27 8.78
CA MET A 296 17.01 -10.82 9.26
C MET A 296 15.86 -11.33 8.37
N MET A 297 16.02 -11.25 7.04
CA MET A 297 14.98 -11.66 6.08
C MET A 297 14.74 -13.15 6.03
N TYR A 298 15.76 -13.95 6.31
CA TYR A 298 15.68 -15.42 6.35
C TYR A 298 15.71 -15.97 7.78
N SER A 299 15.44 -15.11 8.77
CA SER A 299 15.29 -15.54 10.16
C SER A 299 14.02 -16.35 10.37
N LYS A 300 14.02 -17.19 11.42
CA LYS A 300 12.85 -17.97 11.81
C LYS A 300 11.63 -17.08 12.15
N GLU A 301 11.90 -15.90 12.70
CA GLU A 301 10.90 -14.89 13.03
C GLU A 301 10.20 -14.39 11.76
N GLN A 302 10.96 -14.03 10.71
CA GLN A 302 10.38 -13.55 9.44
C GLN A 302 9.69 -14.66 8.67
N GLU A 303 10.23 -15.88 8.64
CA GLU A 303 9.55 -17.02 8.04
C GLU A 303 8.21 -17.30 8.72
N THR A 304 8.20 -17.28 10.07
CA THR A 304 6.98 -17.49 10.85
C THR A 304 5.95 -16.38 10.60
N PHE A 305 6.41 -15.12 10.54
CA PHE A 305 5.56 -13.99 10.21
C PHE A 305 4.96 -14.14 8.80
N GLY A 306 5.77 -14.48 7.81
CA GLY A 306 5.32 -14.65 6.43
C GLY A 306 4.29 -15.78 6.28
N ALA A 307 4.60 -16.93 6.89
CA ALA A 307 3.75 -18.12 6.84
C ALA A 307 2.45 -17.97 7.65
N MET A 308 2.45 -17.15 8.71
CA MET A 308 1.28 -16.91 9.56
C MET A 308 0.08 -16.47 8.73
N LYS A 309 0.28 -15.72 7.66
CA LYS A 309 -0.80 -15.23 6.82
C LYS A 309 -1.70 -16.36 6.31
N HIS A 310 -1.13 -17.46 5.85
CA HIS A 310 -1.89 -18.63 5.42
C HIS A 310 -2.19 -19.58 6.57
N ASN A 311 -1.21 -19.86 7.44
CA ASN A 311 -1.31 -20.92 8.44
C ASN A 311 -2.28 -20.58 9.58
N SER A 312 -2.66 -19.32 9.76
CA SER A 312 -3.61 -18.89 10.79
C SER A 312 -5.04 -18.65 10.26
N LEU A 313 -5.33 -19.10 9.04
CA LEU A 313 -6.67 -18.98 8.48
C LEU A 313 -7.67 -19.91 9.21
N PRO A 314 -8.86 -19.40 9.60
CA PRO A 314 -9.92 -20.24 10.13
C PRO A 314 -10.49 -21.16 9.05
N GLN A 315 -11.15 -22.26 9.45
CA GLN A 315 -11.75 -23.23 8.53
C GLN A 315 -12.77 -22.58 7.57
N GLN A 316 -13.46 -21.53 8.03
CA GLN A 316 -14.33 -20.73 7.17
C GLN A 316 -13.60 -20.16 5.96
N CYS A 317 -12.36 -19.68 6.12
CA CYS A 317 -11.54 -19.18 5.00
C CYS A 317 -11.04 -20.33 4.13
N LEU A 318 -10.52 -21.40 4.72
CA LEU A 318 -9.99 -22.56 3.98
C LEU A 318 -11.05 -23.26 3.11
N ASN A 319 -12.31 -23.20 3.51
CA ASN A 319 -13.45 -23.76 2.77
C ASN A 319 -14.17 -22.71 1.89
N CYS A 320 -13.66 -21.50 1.79
CA CYS A 320 -14.28 -20.43 1.01
C CYS A 320 -14.01 -20.60 -0.49
N SER A 321 -15.04 -20.43 -1.33
CA SER A 321 -14.93 -20.49 -2.79
C SER A 321 -13.93 -19.47 -3.37
N TYR A 322 -13.65 -18.41 -2.64
CA TYR A 322 -12.74 -17.30 -3.06
C TYR A 322 -11.44 -17.27 -2.25
N GLU A 323 -11.08 -18.39 -1.55
CA GLU A 323 -9.79 -18.44 -0.83
C GLU A 323 -8.62 -18.12 -1.76
N PHE A 324 -8.61 -18.69 -2.96
CA PHE A 324 -7.58 -18.52 -3.97
C PHE A 324 -7.36 -17.06 -4.42
N ALA A 325 -8.38 -16.20 -4.27
CA ALA A 325 -8.32 -14.78 -4.64
C ALA A 325 -8.07 -13.87 -3.44
N CYS A 326 -8.62 -14.26 -2.27
CA CYS A 326 -8.60 -13.46 -1.04
C CYS A 326 -7.39 -13.76 -0.14
N HIS A 327 -7.03 -15.04 0.00
CA HIS A 327 -6.02 -15.55 0.95
C HIS A 327 -6.18 -14.98 2.37
N GLY A 328 -7.42 -14.63 2.76
CA GLY A 328 -7.76 -14.02 4.04
C GLY A 328 -7.27 -12.59 4.22
N GLU A 329 -6.81 -11.91 3.17
CA GLU A 329 -6.33 -10.54 3.13
C GLU A 329 -5.22 -10.27 4.18
N CYS A 330 -4.95 -9.00 4.55
CA CYS A 330 -3.87 -8.63 5.47
C CYS A 330 -4.12 -9.14 6.90
N PRO A 331 -3.15 -9.83 7.54
CA PRO A 331 -3.28 -10.26 8.93
C PRO A 331 -3.63 -9.13 9.91
N LYS A 332 -3.23 -7.89 9.61
CA LYS A 332 -3.55 -6.70 10.42
C LYS A 332 -5.06 -6.59 10.71
N ASN A 333 -5.89 -6.95 9.73
CA ASN A 333 -7.34 -6.81 9.80
C ASN A 333 -8.05 -8.09 10.30
N ARG A 334 -7.31 -9.13 10.75
CA ARG A 334 -7.85 -10.44 11.16
C ARG A 334 -8.11 -10.54 12.64
N PHE A 335 -9.04 -9.79 13.15
CA PHE A 335 -9.40 -9.75 14.58
C PHE A 335 -10.84 -10.22 14.88
N MET A 336 -11.56 -10.70 13.85
CA MET A 336 -12.91 -11.22 14.02
C MET A 336 -12.90 -12.73 14.27
N LEU A 337 -13.99 -13.22 14.81
CA LEU A 337 -14.27 -14.65 14.90
C LEU A 337 -15.00 -15.13 13.66
N SER A 338 -14.68 -16.33 13.19
CA SER A 338 -15.46 -17.02 12.16
C SER A 338 -16.85 -17.37 12.67
N LYS A 339 -17.76 -17.80 11.79
CA LYS A 339 -19.09 -18.30 12.14
C LYS A 339 -19.07 -19.45 13.16
N ASP A 340 -17.96 -20.21 13.19
CA ASP A 340 -17.75 -21.37 14.07
C ASP A 340 -16.95 -20.99 15.34
N GLY A 341 -16.70 -19.69 15.57
CA GLY A 341 -16.00 -19.16 16.75
C GLY A 341 -14.47 -19.22 16.67
N GLU A 342 -13.88 -19.59 15.53
CA GLU A 342 -12.43 -19.58 15.34
C GLU A 342 -11.90 -18.16 15.15
N PRO A 343 -10.77 -17.80 15.77
CA PRO A 343 -10.15 -16.47 15.58
C PRO A 343 -9.45 -16.37 14.23
N GLY A 344 -9.20 -15.14 13.79
CA GLY A 344 -8.39 -14.86 12.59
C GLY A 344 -9.19 -14.60 11.31
N LEU A 345 -10.51 -14.40 11.42
CA LEU A 345 -11.31 -13.91 10.31
C LEU A 345 -11.02 -12.42 10.08
N ASN A 346 -10.86 -12.05 8.82
CA ASN A 346 -10.67 -10.65 8.45
C ASN A 346 -11.93 -9.83 8.69
N TYR A 347 -11.78 -8.63 9.21
CA TYR A 347 -12.88 -7.71 9.48
C TYR A 347 -13.66 -7.36 8.20
N LEU A 348 -12.96 -7.17 7.09
CA LEU A 348 -13.57 -6.84 5.79
C LEU A 348 -14.04 -8.08 4.99
N CYS A 349 -14.01 -9.27 5.60
CA CYS A 349 -14.34 -10.54 4.92
C CYS A 349 -15.66 -10.49 4.14
N LYS A 350 -16.73 -9.94 4.74
CA LYS A 350 -18.05 -9.83 4.09
C LYS A 350 -17.99 -8.97 2.82
N GLY A 351 -17.26 -7.84 2.86
CA GLY A 351 -17.09 -6.95 1.71
C GLY A 351 -16.28 -7.59 0.59
N TYR A 352 -15.17 -8.26 0.92
CA TYR A 352 -14.39 -9.00 -0.06
C TYR A 352 -15.16 -10.16 -0.68
N TYR A 353 -15.93 -10.91 0.11
CA TYR A 353 -16.78 -11.98 -0.41
C TYR A 353 -17.80 -11.43 -1.40
N GLN A 354 -18.51 -10.36 -1.05
CA GLN A 354 -19.44 -9.67 -1.92
C GLN A 354 -18.76 -9.24 -3.24
N PHE A 355 -17.59 -8.65 -3.14
CA PHE A 355 -16.83 -8.20 -4.30
C PHE A 355 -16.42 -9.35 -5.21
N PHE A 356 -15.79 -10.40 -4.67
CA PHE A 356 -15.36 -11.54 -5.49
C PHE A 356 -16.53 -12.28 -6.13
N ASP A 357 -17.66 -12.43 -5.43
CA ASP A 357 -18.88 -13.02 -5.99
C ASP A 357 -19.44 -12.20 -7.15
N HIS A 358 -19.47 -10.87 -6.97
CA HIS A 358 -19.91 -9.92 -7.98
C HIS A 358 -19.06 -9.96 -9.25
N VAL A 359 -17.73 -9.97 -9.12
CA VAL A 359 -16.82 -9.89 -10.25
C VAL A 359 -16.53 -11.24 -10.91
N ALA A 360 -16.84 -12.36 -10.26
CA ALA A 360 -16.49 -13.70 -10.70
C ALA A 360 -16.81 -13.98 -12.17
N PRO A 361 -18.03 -13.72 -12.70
CA PRO A 361 -18.33 -14.02 -14.11
C PRO A 361 -17.48 -13.19 -15.09
N TYR A 362 -17.07 -11.99 -14.72
CA TYR A 362 -16.22 -11.13 -15.54
C TYR A 362 -14.76 -11.58 -15.47
N MET A 363 -14.28 -11.91 -14.27
CA MET A 363 -12.94 -12.46 -14.06
C MET A 363 -12.78 -13.81 -14.78
N ASP A 364 -13.79 -14.66 -14.78
CA ASP A 364 -13.79 -15.92 -15.52
C ASP A 364 -13.73 -15.69 -17.04
N PHE A 365 -14.40 -14.67 -17.56
CA PHE A 365 -14.30 -14.27 -18.96
C PHE A 365 -12.89 -13.77 -19.27
N MET A 366 -12.35 -12.81 -18.48
CA MET A 366 -11.01 -12.28 -18.68
C MET A 366 -9.93 -13.36 -18.59
N LYS A 367 -10.08 -14.33 -17.66
CA LYS A 367 -9.21 -15.50 -17.57
C LYS A 367 -9.22 -16.34 -18.86
N LYS A 368 -10.39 -16.58 -19.47
CA LYS A 368 -10.50 -17.31 -20.73
C LYS A 368 -9.80 -16.56 -21.86
N GLU A 369 -9.98 -15.26 -21.94
CA GLU A 369 -9.27 -14.42 -22.90
C GLU A 369 -7.75 -14.50 -22.70
N TYR A 370 -7.28 -14.31 -21.47
CA TYR A 370 -5.86 -14.38 -21.13
C TYR A 370 -5.22 -15.73 -21.51
N LEU A 371 -5.86 -16.85 -21.12
CA LEU A 371 -5.37 -18.20 -21.43
C LEU A 371 -5.40 -18.53 -22.94
N ALA A 372 -6.23 -17.83 -23.70
CA ALA A 372 -6.30 -17.93 -25.15
C ALA A 372 -5.41 -16.89 -25.87
N GLU A 373 -4.49 -16.23 -25.14
CA GLU A 373 -3.60 -15.18 -25.64
C GLU A 373 -4.35 -14.00 -26.30
N ARG A 374 -5.56 -13.71 -25.81
CA ARG A 374 -6.37 -12.55 -26.22
C ARG A 374 -6.42 -11.51 -25.11
N ALA A 375 -6.79 -10.29 -25.48
CA ALA A 375 -6.84 -9.18 -24.52
C ALA A 375 -7.96 -9.37 -23.49
N PRO A 376 -7.68 -9.37 -22.17
CA PRO A 376 -8.71 -9.34 -21.13
C PRO A 376 -9.71 -8.19 -21.30
N ALA A 377 -9.29 -7.08 -21.91
CA ALA A 377 -10.13 -5.92 -22.24
C ALA A 377 -11.34 -6.23 -23.14
N ASN A 378 -11.37 -7.37 -23.82
CA ASN A 378 -12.56 -7.85 -24.56
C ASN A 378 -13.78 -8.02 -23.64
N VAL A 379 -13.57 -8.08 -22.33
CA VAL A 379 -14.64 -8.12 -21.33
C VAL A 379 -15.57 -6.89 -21.43
N MET A 380 -15.06 -5.74 -21.87
CA MET A 380 -15.87 -4.51 -21.99
C MET A 380 -17.05 -4.70 -22.95
N GLU A 381 -16.81 -5.28 -24.12
CA GLU A 381 -17.87 -5.56 -25.11
C GLU A 381 -18.86 -6.59 -24.55
N TRP A 382 -18.34 -7.70 -24.03
CA TRP A 382 -19.15 -8.76 -23.44
C TRP A 382 -20.01 -8.26 -22.25
N ALA A 383 -19.48 -7.38 -21.41
CA ALA A 383 -20.21 -6.79 -20.29
C ALA A 383 -21.35 -5.88 -20.75
N ARG A 384 -21.12 -5.05 -21.78
CA ARG A 384 -22.14 -4.18 -22.38
C ARG A 384 -23.28 -4.98 -22.99
N GLU A 385 -23.01 -6.08 -23.69
CA GLU A 385 -24.01 -6.98 -24.26
C GLU A 385 -24.89 -7.62 -23.17
N ARG A 386 -24.31 -7.98 -22.02
CA ARG A 386 -25.08 -8.57 -20.91
C ARG A 386 -25.97 -7.55 -20.20
N ARG A 387 -25.57 -6.29 -20.14
CA ARG A 387 -26.35 -5.22 -19.51
C ARG A 387 -27.58 -4.81 -20.34
N ASN A 388 -27.54 -5.07 -21.63
CA ASN A 388 -28.61 -4.78 -22.58
C ASN A 388 -29.63 -5.92 -22.73
N LYS A 389 -29.44 -7.05 -22.06
CA LYS A 389 -30.36 -8.21 -21.99
C LYS A 389 -31.10 -8.23 -20.68
#